data_705dc26a40fc972d1aed2a6e875ed52b
#
_entry.id   705dc26a40fc972d1aed2a6e875ed52b
#
_cell.length_a   1.000
_cell.length_b   1.000
_cell.length_c   1.000
_cell.angle_alpha   90.00
_cell.angle_beta   90.00
_cell.angle_gamma   90.00
#
_symmetry.space_group_name_H-M   'P 1'
#
loop_
_entity.id
_entity.type
_entity.pdbx_description
1 polymer ?
#
loop_
_entity_poly.entity_id
_entity_poly.type
_entity_poly.pdbx_seq_one_letter_code
_entity_poly.pdbx_strand_id
1 'polypeptide(L)'
;MAVRIDLHRSSFESRERRLLETGEFTVSAFRYDSGIEALRVCNARGEIIVLPFKGQQIWRAGFDGRDLTMRSMFDEPVDTQVYLETYGAFMIHCGLAGLGAPGPDDTHPLHGELPNAPFQKAWLEIDECEGTVAVGGSYRHTVAFSTNYLATAQVAMTAGSALLGVSLAVENLKQTPMEMMYLAHANFRPVDHGELHYTASYDAGSVRVRTSIPAHISPKPDYMAFIETLARDPLPVSYTHLRAHETVRN
;
A
#
# COMPACT_ATOMS: atom_id res chain seq x y z
N MET A 1 12.37 -14.69 -22.39
CA MET A 1 12.01 -13.42 -23.11
C MET A 1 10.72 -12.93 -22.48
N ALA A 2 10.75 -11.72 -21.92
CA ALA A 2 9.57 -11.12 -21.33
C ALA A 2 8.54 -10.74 -22.39
N VAL A 3 7.28 -11.05 -22.14
CA VAL A 3 6.11 -10.63 -22.96
C VAL A 3 5.33 -9.62 -22.14
N ARG A 4 5.03 -8.48 -22.74
CA ARG A 4 4.20 -7.44 -22.14
C ARG A 4 2.83 -7.37 -22.83
N ILE A 5 1.78 -7.32 -22.03
CA ILE A 5 0.39 -7.19 -22.45
C ILE A 5 -0.15 -5.90 -21.83
N ASP A 6 -0.48 -4.92 -22.66
CA ASP A 6 -1.11 -3.69 -22.18
C ASP A 6 -2.56 -3.96 -21.77
N LEU A 7 -2.95 -3.43 -20.61
CA LEU A 7 -4.27 -3.60 -20.04
C LEU A 7 -5.16 -2.41 -20.37
N HIS A 8 -6.40 -2.69 -20.73
CA HIS A 8 -7.41 -1.67 -21.00
C HIS A 8 -8.55 -1.79 -19.99
N ARG A 9 -9.07 -0.67 -19.48
CA ARG A 9 -10.18 -0.66 -18.51
C ARG A 9 -11.41 -1.42 -19.03
N SER A 10 -11.64 -1.41 -20.34
CA SER A 10 -12.70 -2.17 -20.99
C SER A 10 -12.56 -3.70 -20.92
N SER A 11 -11.38 -4.19 -20.54
CA SER A 11 -11.13 -5.63 -20.35
C SER A 11 -11.57 -6.16 -18.99
N PHE A 12 -12.03 -5.27 -18.09
CA PHE A 12 -12.45 -5.61 -16.74
C PHE A 12 -13.97 -5.58 -16.65
N GLU A 13 -14.55 -6.72 -16.33
CA GLU A 13 -15.98 -6.93 -16.19
C GLU A 13 -16.32 -7.34 -14.75
N SER A 14 -17.59 -7.26 -14.33
CA SER A 14 -18.00 -7.71 -12.98
C SER A 14 -17.77 -9.21 -12.79
N ARG A 15 -17.87 -10.00 -13.84
CA ARG A 15 -17.51 -11.41 -13.82
C ARG A 15 -16.00 -11.57 -13.97
N GLU A 16 -15.36 -12.24 -13.00
CA GLU A 16 -13.93 -12.58 -13.09
C GLU A 16 -13.65 -13.44 -14.31
N ARG A 17 -12.66 -13.03 -15.12
CA ARG A 17 -12.24 -13.68 -16.34
C ARG A 17 -10.73 -13.89 -16.35
N ARG A 18 -10.31 -15.11 -16.66
CA ARG A 18 -8.90 -15.45 -16.81
C ARG A 18 -8.30 -14.75 -18.04
N LEU A 19 -7.18 -14.06 -17.83
CA LEU A 19 -6.40 -13.41 -18.89
C LEU A 19 -5.18 -14.24 -19.28
N LEU A 20 -4.58 -14.92 -18.30
CA LEU A 20 -3.37 -15.69 -18.48
C LEU A 20 -3.44 -16.97 -17.65
N GLU A 21 -2.91 -18.06 -18.21
CA GLU A 21 -2.61 -19.30 -17.51
C GLU A 21 -1.31 -19.85 -18.05
N THR A 22 -0.37 -20.12 -17.16
CA THR A 22 0.88 -20.85 -17.40
C THR A 22 0.97 -22.02 -16.45
N GLY A 23 2.05 -22.82 -16.52
CA GLY A 23 2.27 -23.88 -15.53
C GLY A 23 2.46 -23.36 -14.08
N GLU A 24 2.89 -22.10 -13.93
CA GLU A 24 3.26 -21.51 -12.65
C GLU A 24 2.30 -20.42 -12.16
N PHE A 25 1.57 -19.76 -13.08
CA PHE A 25 0.75 -18.59 -12.75
C PHE A 25 -0.64 -18.66 -13.37
N THR A 26 -1.60 -18.12 -12.65
CA THR A 26 -2.86 -17.69 -13.24
C THR A 26 -3.08 -16.19 -12.97
N VAL A 27 -3.58 -15.47 -13.98
CA VAL A 27 -3.98 -14.07 -13.84
C VAL A 27 -5.41 -13.91 -14.32
N SER A 28 -6.26 -13.35 -13.48
CA SER A 28 -7.65 -13.06 -13.79
C SER A 28 -7.92 -11.57 -13.61
N ALA A 29 -8.80 -11.03 -14.44
CA ALA A 29 -9.28 -9.65 -14.35
C ALA A 29 -10.75 -9.63 -13.95
N PHE A 30 -11.11 -8.68 -13.09
CA PHE A 30 -12.48 -8.42 -12.70
C PHE A 30 -12.66 -6.95 -12.32
N ARG A 31 -13.92 -6.56 -12.09
CA ARG A 31 -14.28 -5.23 -11.59
C ARG A 31 -15.14 -5.40 -10.36
N TYR A 32 -14.79 -4.70 -9.28
CA TYR A 32 -15.61 -4.59 -8.08
C TYR A 32 -16.94 -3.87 -8.36
N ASP A 33 -17.93 -4.05 -7.51
CA ASP A 33 -19.21 -3.33 -7.62
C ASP A 33 -19.04 -1.81 -7.51
N SER A 34 -18.02 -1.37 -6.79
CA SER A 34 -17.57 0.04 -6.75
C SER A 34 -17.03 0.59 -8.08
N GLY A 35 -16.90 -0.26 -9.11
CA GLY A 35 -16.38 0.13 -10.42
C GLY A 35 -14.86 0.03 -10.56
N ILE A 36 -14.12 -0.33 -9.50
CA ILE A 36 -12.65 -0.41 -9.52
C ILE A 36 -12.18 -1.69 -10.19
N GLU A 37 -11.27 -1.55 -11.14
CA GLU A 37 -10.61 -2.65 -11.84
C GLU A 37 -9.59 -3.35 -10.95
N ALA A 38 -9.56 -4.68 -11.00
CA ALA A 38 -8.67 -5.51 -10.20
C ALA A 38 -8.11 -6.69 -11.00
N LEU A 39 -6.86 -7.03 -10.72
CA LEU A 39 -6.20 -8.25 -11.18
C LEU A 39 -5.94 -9.16 -10.00
N ARG A 40 -6.37 -10.41 -10.10
CA ARG A 40 -5.94 -11.50 -9.24
C ARG A 40 -4.76 -12.20 -9.90
N VAL A 41 -3.65 -12.27 -9.21
CA VAL A 41 -2.43 -12.96 -9.66
C VAL A 41 -2.11 -14.05 -8.65
N CYS A 42 -2.07 -15.29 -9.12
CA CYS A 42 -1.82 -16.47 -8.28
C CYS A 42 -0.57 -17.20 -8.74
N ASN A 43 0.13 -17.79 -7.78
CA ASN A 43 1.13 -18.85 -7.99
C ASN A 43 0.84 -20.04 -7.04
N ALA A 44 1.72 -21.04 -6.99
CA ALA A 44 1.54 -22.23 -6.16
C ALA A 44 1.50 -21.94 -4.63
N ARG A 45 2.02 -20.77 -4.18
CA ARG A 45 2.09 -20.38 -2.76
C ARG A 45 0.94 -19.50 -2.30
N GLY A 46 0.30 -18.77 -3.23
CA GLY A 46 -0.76 -17.84 -2.85
C GLY A 46 -1.16 -16.87 -3.95
N GLU A 47 -1.77 -15.78 -3.54
CA GLU A 47 -2.32 -14.79 -4.46
C GLU A 47 -2.18 -13.36 -3.95
N ILE A 48 -2.21 -12.44 -4.92
CA ILE A 48 -2.42 -11.01 -4.66
C ILE A 48 -3.56 -10.48 -5.52
N ILE A 49 -4.23 -9.43 -5.01
CA ILE A 49 -5.15 -8.62 -5.81
C ILE A 49 -4.54 -7.24 -5.97
N VAL A 50 -4.30 -6.84 -7.20
CA VAL A 50 -3.71 -5.54 -7.56
C VAL A 50 -4.77 -4.66 -8.20
N LEU A 51 -4.79 -3.36 -7.85
CA LEU A 51 -5.63 -2.34 -8.48
C LEU A 51 -4.80 -1.59 -9.54
N PRO A 52 -4.79 -2.04 -10.80
CA PRO A 52 -3.79 -1.59 -11.78
C PRO A 52 -3.94 -0.12 -12.17
N PHE A 53 -5.14 0.44 -12.02
CA PHE A 53 -5.45 1.82 -12.39
C PHE A 53 -5.71 2.75 -11.20
N LYS A 54 -5.62 2.23 -9.97
CA LYS A 54 -5.83 3.01 -8.74
C LYS A 54 -4.64 2.85 -7.81
N GLY A 55 -3.73 3.85 -7.82
CA GLY A 55 -2.53 3.88 -6.97
C GLY A 55 -1.59 2.69 -7.15
N GLN A 56 -1.85 1.79 -8.11
CA GLN A 56 -1.15 0.49 -8.24
C GLN A 56 -1.13 -0.29 -6.91
N GLN A 57 -2.17 -0.14 -6.10
CA GLN A 57 -2.26 -0.75 -4.77
C GLN A 57 -2.28 -2.28 -4.86
N ILE A 58 -1.64 -2.95 -3.90
CA ILE A 58 -1.92 -4.35 -3.62
C ILE A 58 -3.09 -4.36 -2.63
N TRP A 59 -4.30 -4.66 -3.12
CA TRP A 59 -5.51 -4.59 -2.30
C TRP A 59 -5.58 -5.74 -1.29
N ARG A 60 -5.22 -6.95 -1.73
CA ARG A 60 -5.17 -8.15 -0.88
C ARG A 60 -3.90 -8.93 -1.17
N ALA A 61 -3.41 -9.62 -0.15
CA ALA A 61 -2.32 -10.58 -0.27
C ALA A 61 -2.57 -11.76 0.67
N GLY A 62 -2.42 -12.96 0.15
CA GLY A 62 -2.54 -14.21 0.90
C GLY A 62 -1.53 -15.23 0.42
N PHE A 63 -0.75 -15.80 1.34
CA PHE A 63 0.26 -16.80 1.03
C PHE A 63 0.29 -17.88 2.11
N ASP A 64 0.59 -19.10 1.70
CA ASP A 64 0.74 -20.27 2.58
C ASP A 64 -0.47 -20.49 3.50
N GLY A 65 -1.68 -20.26 2.96
CA GLY A 65 -2.93 -20.39 3.68
C GLY A 65 -3.21 -19.25 4.69
N ARG A 66 -2.42 -18.16 4.68
CA ARG A 66 -2.59 -17.00 5.55
C ARG A 66 -3.06 -15.80 4.76
N ASP A 67 -4.10 -15.14 5.25
CA ASP A 67 -4.46 -13.78 4.84
C ASP A 67 -3.47 -12.80 5.50
N LEU A 68 -2.67 -12.11 4.69
CA LEU A 68 -1.66 -11.16 5.16
C LEU A 68 -2.21 -9.74 5.27
N THR A 69 -3.36 -9.45 4.68
CA THR A 69 -3.95 -8.12 4.66
C THR A 69 -4.57 -7.79 6.01
N MET A 70 -4.29 -6.60 6.54
CA MET A 70 -4.96 -6.12 7.75
C MET A 70 -6.48 -6.18 7.60
N ARG A 71 -7.19 -6.44 8.70
CA ARG A 71 -8.64 -6.27 8.73
C ARG A 71 -8.99 -4.80 8.65
N SER A 72 -9.94 -4.46 7.81
CA SER A 72 -10.44 -3.09 7.66
C SER A 72 -11.96 -3.11 7.56
N MET A 73 -12.56 -1.92 7.60
CA MET A 73 -14.00 -1.76 7.37
C MET A 73 -14.37 -1.76 5.87
N PHE A 74 -13.38 -1.91 4.99
CA PHE A 74 -13.56 -1.88 3.54
C PHE A 74 -13.52 -3.30 2.98
N ASP A 75 -14.66 -3.81 2.51
CA ASP A 75 -14.74 -5.09 1.81
C ASP A 75 -14.18 -4.99 0.40
N GLU A 76 -14.37 -3.84 -0.24
CA GLU A 76 -13.86 -3.50 -1.57
C GLU A 76 -13.26 -2.08 -1.62
N PRO A 77 -12.42 -1.75 -2.62
CA PRO A 77 -11.90 -0.40 -2.80
C PRO A 77 -13.01 0.56 -3.24
N VAL A 78 -12.95 1.81 -2.78
CA VAL A 78 -13.89 2.87 -3.17
C VAL A 78 -13.26 3.77 -4.23
N ASP A 79 -14.05 4.25 -5.20
CA ASP A 79 -13.59 5.21 -6.21
C ASP A 79 -13.56 6.64 -5.63
N THR A 80 -12.46 6.93 -4.94
CA THR A 80 -12.21 8.21 -4.28
C THR A 80 -10.72 8.57 -4.37
N GLN A 81 -10.41 9.87 -4.30
CA GLN A 81 -9.04 10.36 -4.12
C GLN A 81 -8.69 10.56 -2.64
N VAL A 82 -9.67 10.54 -1.74
CA VAL A 82 -9.46 10.73 -0.31
C VAL A 82 -8.89 9.46 0.32
N TYR A 83 -7.71 9.58 0.92
CA TYR A 83 -6.93 8.46 1.44
C TYR A 83 -7.72 7.58 2.43
N LEU A 84 -8.38 8.20 3.42
CA LEU A 84 -9.09 7.45 4.48
C LEU A 84 -10.43 6.87 4.05
N GLU A 85 -10.98 7.26 2.91
CA GLU A 85 -12.24 6.71 2.38
C GLU A 85 -12.07 5.36 1.68
N THR A 86 -10.83 4.87 1.53
CA THR A 86 -10.51 3.59 0.88
C THR A 86 -9.25 2.94 1.49
N TYR A 87 -9.03 3.14 2.79
CA TYR A 87 -7.86 2.63 3.51
C TYR A 87 -8.04 1.16 3.91
N GLY A 88 -7.94 0.25 2.92
CA GLY A 88 -8.13 -1.19 3.12
C GLY A 88 -7.09 -2.09 2.45
N ALA A 89 -6.15 -1.51 1.69
CA ALA A 89 -5.17 -2.26 0.92
C ALA A 89 -4.06 -2.86 1.79
N PHE A 90 -3.51 -4.01 1.35
CA PHE A 90 -2.30 -4.60 1.91
C PHE A 90 -1.09 -3.67 1.76
N MET A 91 -0.93 -3.06 0.58
CA MET A 91 0.18 -2.15 0.33
C MET A 91 -0.25 -0.97 -0.53
N ILE A 92 0.16 0.22 -0.11
CA ILE A 92 -0.17 1.50 -0.75
C ILE A 92 1.13 2.26 -1.01
N HIS A 93 1.31 2.74 -2.23
CA HIS A 93 2.35 3.72 -2.54
C HIS A 93 1.94 5.10 -2.01
N CYS A 94 2.74 5.71 -1.13
CA CYS A 94 2.49 7.04 -0.57
C CYS A 94 3.60 8.02 -0.99
N GLY A 95 3.27 9.24 -1.19
CA GLY A 95 4.14 10.33 -1.69
C GLY A 95 3.52 10.92 -2.96
N LEU A 96 4.24 11.55 -3.84
CA LEU A 96 5.68 11.86 -3.93
C LEU A 96 5.97 13.34 -3.63
N ALA A 97 5.06 14.25 -3.99
CA ALA A 97 5.23 15.70 -3.76
C ALA A 97 4.99 16.10 -2.30
N GLY A 98 4.34 15.24 -1.53
CA GLY A 98 4.12 15.40 -0.09
C GLY A 98 3.97 14.05 0.58
N LEU A 99 4.19 13.98 1.90
CA LEU A 99 4.08 12.74 2.66
C LEU A 99 3.62 13.01 4.10
N GLY A 100 2.87 12.07 4.66
CA GLY A 100 2.34 12.18 6.02
C GLY A 100 1.12 13.11 6.10
N ALA A 101 0.79 13.53 7.31
CA ALA A 101 -0.26 14.53 7.53
C ALA A 101 0.28 15.91 7.16
N PRO A 102 -0.46 16.71 6.35
CA PRO A 102 -0.03 18.06 6.03
C PRO A 102 0.06 18.92 7.29
N GLY A 103 1.11 19.74 7.38
CA GLY A 103 1.25 20.79 8.38
C GLY A 103 0.35 22.00 8.05
N PRO A 104 0.38 23.04 8.91
CA PRO A 104 -0.48 24.23 8.71
C PRO A 104 -0.24 24.96 7.39
N ASP A 105 0.98 24.90 6.86
CA ASP A 105 1.40 25.59 5.64
C ASP A 105 1.44 24.65 4.41
N ASP A 106 1.17 23.35 4.59
CA ASP A 106 1.18 22.35 3.53
C ASP A 106 -0.19 22.30 2.82
N THR A 107 -0.15 22.03 1.52
CA THR A 107 -1.36 21.90 0.68
C THR A 107 -1.54 20.50 0.08
N HIS A 108 -0.62 19.58 0.36
CA HIS A 108 -0.74 18.21 -0.13
C HIS A 108 -1.81 17.41 0.63
N PRO A 109 -2.46 16.43 0.01
CA PRO A 109 -3.38 15.54 0.71
C PRO A 109 -2.63 14.62 1.67
N LEU A 110 -3.35 14.00 2.62
CA LEU A 110 -2.80 13.01 3.54
C LEU A 110 -2.05 11.92 2.74
N HIS A 111 -0.77 11.72 3.07
CA HIS A 111 0.16 10.81 2.41
C HIS A 111 0.43 11.11 0.92
N GLY A 112 0.19 12.33 0.46
CA GLY A 112 0.49 12.76 -0.89
C GLY A 112 -0.57 12.35 -1.93
N GLU A 113 -0.22 12.52 -3.19
CA GLU A 113 -1.13 12.32 -4.33
C GLU A 113 -1.12 10.89 -4.89
N LEU A 114 -0.10 10.10 -4.54
CA LEU A 114 0.12 8.78 -5.15
C LEU A 114 -0.84 7.67 -4.65
N PRO A 115 -1.31 7.65 -3.39
CA PRO A 115 -2.10 6.55 -2.84
C PRO A 115 -3.29 6.13 -3.70
N ASN A 116 -4.07 7.08 -4.17
CA ASN A 116 -5.26 6.85 -4.99
C ASN A 116 -5.10 7.40 -6.43
N ALA A 117 -3.86 7.57 -6.88
CA ALA A 117 -3.57 8.14 -8.19
C ALA A 117 -4.25 7.36 -9.32
N PRO A 118 -4.88 8.06 -10.29
CA PRO A 118 -5.48 7.41 -11.46
C PRO A 118 -4.39 7.06 -12.46
N PHE A 119 -3.81 5.87 -12.36
CA PHE A 119 -2.81 5.39 -13.30
C PHE A 119 -3.38 5.37 -14.71
N GLN A 120 -2.70 6.01 -15.64
CA GLN A 120 -3.17 6.15 -17.03
C GLN A 120 -2.86 4.91 -17.86
N LYS A 121 -1.80 4.18 -17.51
CA LYS A 121 -1.39 2.95 -18.20
C LYS A 121 -1.19 1.84 -17.17
N ALA A 122 -1.56 0.63 -17.56
CA ALA A 122 -1.27 -0.59 -16.82
C ALA A 122 -0.93 -1.72 -17.79
N TRP A 123 -0.13 -2.67 -17.34
CA TRP A 123 0.27 -3.83 -18.12
C TRP A 123 0.55 -5.04 -17.25
N LEU A 124 0.51 -6.20 -17.88
CA LEU A 124 1.01 -7.46 -17.36
C LEU A 124 2.30 -7.79 -18.10
N GLU A 125 3.33 -8.20 -17.37
CA GLU A 125 4.61 -8.64 -17.92
C GLU A 125 4.90 -10.06 -17.43
N ILE A 126 5.28 -10.94 -18.34
CA ILE A 126 5.52 -12.35 -18.06
C ILE A 126 6.90 -12.69 -18.61
N ASP A 127 7.77 -13.25 -17.80
CA ASP A 127 9.00 -13.88 -18.24
C ASP A 127 9.04 -15.34 -17.77
N GLU A 128 8.73 -16.25 -18.70
CA GLU A 128 8.73 -17.71 -18.42
C GLU A 128 10.14 -18.26 -18.13
N CYS A 129 11.18 -17.60 -18.68
CA CYS A 129 12.56 -18.04 -18.46
C CYS A 129 13.01 -17.72 -17.03
N GLU A 130 12.62 -16.54 -16.51
CA GLU A 130 12.90 -16.14 -15.14
C GLU A 130 11.83 -16.64 -14.16
N GLY A 131 10.75 -17.23 -14.65
CA GLY A 131 9.64 -17.69 -13.84
C GLY A 131 8.96 -16.56 -13.08
N THR A 132 8.69 -15.43 -13.75
CA THR A 132 8.13 -14.24 -13.12
C THR A 132 6.89 -13.74 -13.84
N VAL A 133 5.97 -13.18 -13.06
CA VAL A 133 4.84 -12.38 -13.54
C VAL A 133 4.80 -11.06 -12.79
N ALA A 134 4.58 -9.96 -13.50
CA ALA A 134 4.51 -8.63 -12.89
C ALA A 134 3.31 -7.84 -13.41
N VAL A 135 2.69 -7.09 -12.52
CA VAL A 135 1.69 -6.06 -12.85
C VAL A 135 2.37 -4.70 -12.73
N GLY A 136 2.45 -3.99 -13.83
CA GLY A 136 3.04 -2.65 -13.87
C GLY A 136 2.01 -1.60 -14.26
N GLY A 137 2.34 -0.34 -13.99
CA GLY A 137 1.53 0.79 -14.40
C GLY A 137 2.32 2.09 -14.36
N SER A 138 1.82 3.12 -15.06
CA SER A 138 2.42 4.43 -15.00
C SER A 138 1.38 5.52 -14.74
N TYR A 139 1.81 6.48 -13.93
CA TYR A 139 1.06 7.67 -13.55
C TYR A 139 1.89 8.91 -13.85
N ARG A 140 1.39 9.77 -14.72
CA ARG A 140 1.95 11.09 -14.93
C ARG A 140 1.20 12.11 -14.09
N HIS A 141 1.92 12.72 -13.17
CA HIS A 141 1.41 13.81 -12.35
C HIS A 141 1.89 15.15 -12.89
N THR A 142 0.96 16.04 -13.20
CA THR A 142 1.28 17.36 -13.73
C THR A 142 0.42 18.42 -13.06
N VAL A 143 1.06 19.36 -12.38
CA VAL A 143 0.45 20.57 -11.85
C VAL A 143 1.18 21.76 -12.48
N ALA A 144 0.46 22.63 -13.15
CA ALA A 144 1.04 23.76 -13.85
C ALA A 144 1.93 24.61 -12.90
N PHE A 145 3.11 24.98 -13.39
CA PHE A 145 4.14 25.77 -12.69
C PHE A 145 4.76 25.11 -11.44
N SER A 146 4.28 23.96 -11.01
CA SER A 146 4.69 23.31 -9.76
C SER A 146 5.34 21.95 -10.02
N THR A 147 4.60 20.95 -10.45
CA THR A 147 5.03 19.55 -10.47
C THR A 147 4.81 18.91 -11.82
N ASN A 148 5.79 18.14 -12.31
CA ASN A 148 5.63 17.31 -13.50
C ASN A 148 6.59 16.13 -13.41
N TYR A 149 6.06 14.93 -13.18
CA TYR A 149 6.84 13.69 -13.12
C TYR A 149 6.06 12.52 -13.70
N LEU A 150 6.79 11.46 -14.04
CA LEU A 150 6.25 10.16 -14.38
C LEU A 150 6.65 9.15 -13.31
N ALA A 151 5.66 8.57 -12.64
CA ALA A 151 5.86 7.43 -11.74
C ALA A 151 5.53 6.14 -12.48
N THR A 152 6.40 5.15 -12.37
CA THR A 152 6.20 3.79 -12.89
C THR A 152 6.32 2.82 -11.74
N ALA A 153 5.21 2.21 -11.35
CA ALA A 153 5.14 1.23 -10.28
C ALA A 153 4.99 -0.17 -10.86
N GLN A 154 5.53 -1.17 -10.15
CA GLN A 154 5.40 -2.58 -10.52
C GLN A 154 5.39 -3.45 -9.28
N VAL A 155 4.56 -4.48 -9.27
CA VAL A 155 4.62 -5.61 -8.34
C VAL A 155 4.86 -6.90 -9.10
N ALA A 156 5.85 -7.67 -8.67
CA ALA A 156 6.24 -8.94 -9.29
C ALA A 156 6.09 -10.11 -8.31
N MET A 157 5.66 -11.25 -8.85
CA MET A 157 5.66 -12.56 -8.19
C MET A 157 6.59 -13.50 -8.93
N THR A 158 7.29 -14.36 -8.18
CA THR A 158 8.13 -15.42 -8.72
C THR A 158 7.46 -16.78 -8.50
N ALA A 159 7.62 -17.69 -9.43
CA ALA A 159 7.14 -19.07 -9.34
C ALA A 159 7.57 -19.73 -8.03
N GLY A 160 6.63 -20.39 -7.35
CA GLY A 160 6.90 -21.08 -6.08
C GLY A 160 7.34 -20.19 -4.91
N SER A 161 7.32 -18.86 -5.04
CA SER A 161 7.74 -17.92 -4.00
C SER A 161 6.56 -17.20 -3.35
N ALA A 162 6.67 -16.93 -2.05
CA ALA A 162 5.76 -16.05 -1.30
C ALA A 162 6.32 -14.62 -1.13
N LEU A 163 7.41 -14.29 -1.82
CA LEU A 163 8.00 -12.95 -1.81
C LEU A 163 7.41 -12.10 -2.94
N LEU A 164 7.13 -10.85 -2.63
CA LEU A 164 6.71 -9.84 -3.61
C LEU A 164 7.86 -8.87 -3.88
N GLY A 165 8.20 -8.72 -5.15
CA GLY A 165 9.08 -7.64 -5.60
C GLY A 165 8.25 -6.40 -5.91
N VAL A 166 8.41 -5.33 -5.12
CA VAL A 166 7.71 -4.06 -5.37
C VAL A 166 8.73 -3.00 -5.76
N SER A 167 8.51 -2.32 -6.87
CA SER A 167 9.38 -1.25 -7.35
C SER A 167 8.58 -0.01 -7.73
N LEU A 168 9.22 1.15 -7.55
CA LEU A 168 8.73 2.44 -8.01
C LEU A 168 9.90 3.20 -8.63
N ALA A 169 9.78 3.54 -9.91
CA ALA A 169 10.68 4.44 -10.61
C ALA A 169 9.99 5.79 -10.81
N VAL A 170 10.72 6.88 -10.57
CA VAL A 170 10.19 8.24 -10.74
C VAL A 170 11.13 9.04 -11.64
N GLU A 171 10.59 9.57 -12.71
CA GLU A 171 11.27 10.46 -13.63
C GLU A 171 10.78 11.89 -13.45
N ASN A 172 11.67 12.80 -13.07
CA ASN A 172 11.38 14.22 -13.03
C ASN A 172 11.33 14.79 -14.46
N LEU A 173 10.17 15.21 -14.91
CA LEU A 173 9.97 15.77 -16.25
C LEU A 173 10.12 17.30 -16.28
N LYS A 174 10.55 17.92 -15.18
CA LYS A 174 10.92 19.33 -15.12
C LYS A 174 12.39 19.52 -15.44
N GLN A 175 12.77 20.73 -15.79
CA GLN A 175 14.18 21.12 -15.92
C GLN A 175 14.82 21.52 -14.59
N THR A 176 14.01 21.70 -13.54
CA THR A 176 14.46 22.04 -12.18
C THR A 176 14.39 20.81 -11.27
N PRO A 177 15.23 20.71 -10.25
CA PRO A 177 15.13 19.65 -9.26
C PRO A 177 13.73 19.54 -8.65
N MET A 178 13.36 18.32 -8.27
CA MET A 178 12.14 18.01 -7.55
C MET A 178 12.51 17.29 -6.25
N GLU A 179 12.03 17.79 -5.13
CA GLU A 179 12.05 17.03 -3.89
C GLU A 179 11.04 15.90 -3.97
N MET A 180 11.40 14.76 -3.43
CA MET A 180 10.58 13.55 -3.48
C MET A 180 10.60 12.86 -2.11
N MET A 181 9.42 12.51 -1.64
CA MET A 181 9.22 11.71 -0.42
C MET A 181 8.42 10.46 -0.78
N TYR A 182 8.86 9.31 -0.30
CA TYR A 182 8.18 8.04 -0.58
C TYR A 182 8.06 7.15 0.64
N LEU A 183 6.91 6.51 0.78
CA LEU A 183 6.64 5.47 1.76
C LEU A 183 5.88 4.32 1.09
N ALA A 184 6.44 3.11 1.15
CA ALA A 184 5.69 1.88 0.89
C ALA A 184 4.90 1.52 2.16
N HIS A 185 3.61 1.84 2.18
CA HIS A 185 2.75 1.65 3.35
C HIS A 185 2.16 0.23 3.33
N ALA A 186 2.86 -0.71 3.99
CA ALA A 186 2.41 -2.09 4.08
C ALA A 186 1.59 -2.31 5.36
N ASN A 187 0.38 -2.85 5.22
CA ASN A 187 -0.59 -3.07 6.28
C ASN A 187 -0.75 -4.57 6.54
N PHE A 188 0.18 -5.13 7.29
CA PHE A 188 0.14 -6.54 7.65
C PHE A 188 -0.94 -6.83 8.69
N ARG A 189 -1.61 -7.97 8.53
CA ARG A 189 -2.48 -8.55 9.55
C ARG A 189 -1.61 -9.09 10.70
N PRO A 190 -1.79 -8.60 11.93
CA PRO A 190 -1.08 -9.13 13.08
C PRO A 190 -1.38 -10.60 13.31
N VAL A 191 -0.39 -11.33 13.80
CA VAL A 191 -0.55 -12.71 14.28
C VAL A 191 -0.78 -12.67 15.77
N ASP A 192 -1.85 -13.29 16.26
CA ASP A 192 -2.14 -13.37 17.69
C ASP A 192 -0.96 -14.06 18.41
N HIS A 193 -0.50 -13.43 19.49
CA HIS A 193 0.66 -13.87 20.27
C HIS A 193 1.99 -13.92 19.49
N GLY A 194 2.07 -13.24 18.33
CA GLY A 194 3.30 -13.14 17.55
C GLY A 194 4.40 -12.40 18.32
N GLU A 195 5.60 -12.97 18.33
CA GLU A 195 6.75 -12.30 18.89
C GLU A 195 7.31 -11.26 17.94
N LEU A 196 7.59 -10.06 18.45
CA LEU A 196 8.19 -8.97 17.69
C LEU A 196 9.71 -8.97 17.90
N HIS A 197 10.46 -9.10 16.82
CA HIS A 197 11.92 -9.00 16.84
C HIS A 197 12.38 -7.65 16.31
N TYR A 198 13.26 -6.99 17.06
CA TYR A 198 13.80 -5.68 16.74
C TYR A 198 15.31 -5.69 16.77
N THR A 199 15.91 -4.86 15.94
CA THR A 199 17.36 -4.59 15.97
C THR A 199 17.71 -3.39 16.83
N ALA A 200 16.75 -2.51 17.14
CA ALA A 200 16.93 -1.38 18.05
C ALA A 200 16.76 -1.83 19.50
N SER A 201 17.55 -1.19 20.41
CA SER A 201 17.40 -1.41 21.84
C SER A 201 16.05 -0.90 22.34
N TYR A 202 15.47 -1.61 23.32
CA TYR A 202 14.24 -1.19 24.02
C TYR A 202 14.61 -0.33 25.22
N ASP A 203 14.92 0.93 24.96
CA ASP A 203 15.19 1.94 25.97
C ASP A 203 14.64 3.30 25.55
N ALA A 204 14.52 4.22 26.48
CA ALA A 204 13.99 5.56 26.23
C ALA A 204 14.80 6.40 25.23
N GLY A 205 16.06 6.04 24.97
CA GLY A 205 16.91 6.70 23.96
C GLY A 205 16.62 6.23 22.54
N SER A 206 16.27 4.95 22.39
CA SER A 206 16.05 4.31 21.09
C SER A 206 14.57 4.31 20.68
N VAL A 207 13.64 4.22 21.62
CA VAL A 207 12.19 4.17 21.36
C VAL A 207 11.56 5.53 21.67
N ARG A 208 11.00 6.17 20.65
CA ARG A 208 10.25 7.43 20.83
C ARG A 208 8.75 7.14 20.93
N VAL A 209 8.17 7.42 22.07
CA VAL A 209 6.73 7.35 22.29
C VAL A 209 6.07 8.62 21.74
N ARG A 210 5.09 8.46 20.87
CA ARG A 210 4.31 9.59 20.36
C ARG A 210 3.40 10.11 21.46
N THR A 211 3.57 11.35 21.86
CA THR A 211 2.75 12.03 22.89
C THR A 211 1.67 12.94 22.30
N SER A 212 1.72 13.22 20.99
CA SER A 212 0.74 14.06 20.33
C SER A 212 -0.59 13.33 20.12
N ILE A 213 -1.69 13.99 20.48
CA ILE A 213 -3.06 13.52 20.30
C ILE A 213 -3.68 14.28 19.14
N PRO A 214 -4.39 13.62 18.19
CA PRO A 214 -5.13 14.30 17.14
C PRO A 214 -6.13 15.29 17.72
N ALA A 215 -6.28 16.46 17.09
CA ALA A 215 -7.09 17.58 17.61
C ALA A 215 -8.58 17.25 17.81
N HIS A 216 -9.09 16.24 17.11
CA HIS A 216 -10.48 15.78 17.22
C HIS A 216 -10.70 14.78 18.37
N ILE A 217 -9.63 14.35 19.06
CA ILE A 217 -9.70 13.42 20.19
C ILE A 217 -9.48 14.19 21.48
N SER A 218 -10.41 14.02 22.45
CA SER A 218 -10.25 14.49 23.81
C SER A 218 -9.78 13.33 24.68
N PRO A 219 -8.48 13.23 25.00
CA PRO A 219 -7.95 12.10 25.76
C PRO A 219 -8.43 12.18 27.21
N LYS A 220 -8.68 11.01 27.83
CA LYS A 220 -8.92 10.94 29.26
C LYS A 220 -7.62 11.21 30.05
N PRO A 221 -7.71 11.77 31.27
CA PRO A 221 -6.54 12.04 32.10
C PRO A 221 -5.66 10.79 32.32
N ASP A 222 -6.28 9.64 32.56
CA ASP A 222 -5.59 8.36 32.76
C ASP A 222 -4.78 7.93 31.54
N TYR A 223 -5.28 8.22 30.35
CA TYR A 223 -4.57 7.94 29.10
C TYR A 223 -3.34 8.81 28.95
N MET A 224 -3.42 10.09 29.32
CA MET A 224 -2.27 10.98 29.28
C MET A 224 -1.20 10.57 30.28
N ALA A 225 -1.58 10.20 31.50
CA ALA A 225 -0.66 9.66 32.48
C ALA A 225 0.02 8.38 32.03
N PHE A 226 -0.71 7.51 31.36
CA PHE A 226 -0.18 6.30 30.74
C PHE A 226 0.84 6.60 29.63
N ILE A 227 0.55 7.54 28.72
CA ILE A 227 1.49 7.98 27.67
C ILE A 227 2.78 8.55 28.28
N GLU A 228 2.70 9.34 29.34
CA GLU A 228 3.87 9.86 30.04
C GLU A 228 4.70 8.74 30.70
N THR A 229 4.05 7.72 31.22
CA THR A 229 4.72 6.53 31.76
C THR A 229 5.46 5.79 30.68
N LEU A 230 4.82 5.57 29.51
CA LEU A 230 5.45 4.94 28.35
C LEU A 230 6.64 5.75 27.81
N ALA A 231 6.58 7.08 27.86
CA ALA A 231 7.68 7.93 27.43
C ALA A 231 8.94 7.77 28.31
N ARG A 232 8.75 7.38 29.58
CA ARG A 232 9.87 7.10 30.53
C ARG A 232 10.36 5.66 30.47
N ASP A 233 9.41 4.71 30.28
CA ASP A 233 9.67 3.28 30.15
C ASP A 233 8.90 2.74 28.95
N PRO A 234 9.55 2.58 27.78
CA PRO A 234 8.90 2.13 26.55
C PRO A 234 8.64 0.62 26.49
N LEU A 235 9.13 -0.18 27.45
CA LEU A 235 8.93 -1.65 27.43
C LEU A 235 7.47 -2.08 27.26
N PRO A 236 6.47 -1.45 27.92
CA PRO A 236 5.05 -1.79 27.69
C PRO A 236 4.53 -1.48 26.30
N VAL A 237 5.19 -0.62 25.52
CA VAL A 237 4.76 -0.22 24.15
C VAL A 237 4.71 -1.42 23.21
N SER A 238 5.62 -2.37 23.34
CA SER A 238 5.66 -3.57 22.51
C SER A 238 4.38 -4.41 22.60
N TYR A 239 3.70 -4.38 23.76
CA TYR A 239 2.44 -5.09 24.00
C TYR A 239 1.21 -4.27 23.64
N THR A 240 1.28 -2.95 23.69
CA THR A 240 0.14 -2.05 23.50
C THR A 240 0.05 -1.51 22.09
N HIS A 241 1.14 -1.46 21.34
CA HIS A 241 1.15 -0.90 19.98
C HIS A 241 0.31 -1.73 19.00
N LEU A 242 0.32 -3.05 19.14
CA LEU A 242 -0.56 -3.94 18.38
C LEU A 242 -2.04 -3.78 18.77
N ARG A 243 -2.33 -3.37 20.01
CA ARG A 243 -3.70 -3.10 20.48
C ARG A 243 -4.17 -1.67 20.22
N ALA A 244 -3.27 -0.70 20.15
CA ALA A 244 -3.62 0.70 19.93
C ALA A 244 -4.22 0.97 18.54
N HIS A 245 -3.87 0.19 17.53
CA HIS A 245 -4.53 0.25 16.22
C HIS A 245 -5.97 -0.32 16.24
N GLU A 246 -6.30 -1.19 17.20
CA GLU A 246 -7.65 -1.74 17.34
C GLU A 246 -8.56 -0.86 18.22
N THR A 247 -8.02 -0.07 19.14
CA THR A 247 -8.80 0.76 20.09
C THR A 247 -9.23 2.12 19.55
N VAL A 248 -8.75 2.53 18.37
CA VAL A 248 -9.23 3.74 17.69
C VAL A 248 -10.56 3.48 16.93
N ARG A 249 -11.14 2.30 17.06
CA ARG A 249 -12.35 1.86 16.34
C ARG A 249 -13.63 1.83 17.19
N ASN A 250 -13.69 2.59 18.29
CA ASN A 250 -14.96 2.78 19.03
C ASN A 250 -15.25 4.24 19.21
#